data_22caac193c6b27695c0d4c4ad2f26aad
#
_entry.id   22caac193c6b27695c0d4c4ad2f26aad
#
_cell.length_a   1.000
_cell.length_b   1.000
_cell.length_c   1.000
_cell.angle_alpha   90.00
_cell.angle_beta   90.00
_cell.angle_gamma   90.00
#
_symmetry.space_group_name_H-M   'P 1'
#
loop_
_entity.id
_entity.type
_entity.pdbx_description
1 polymer ?
#
loop_
_entity_poly.entity_id
_entity_poly.type
_entity_poly.pdbx_seq_one_letter_code
_entity_poly.pdbx_strand_id
1 'polypeptide(L)'
;MKRYIDYLIRSEEHRVDEMLFLQIKDKNDLCYGLMRGDVIEAKPTIYMMATALALYLNSKSRYYKSEKLMEALQLAADGVARVQRKSGYIDYPCCNFFSAPDTSFCYKRLNDGYRLMKKYQDVADTTILQKKYLAIMRMAAEAIRDGGFHTPNHRWGICAALMQAAKLFADDTEFAKSLMDRTVLYLQEGIDGNSEGEYAERSTGNYNAVVNNAMMAMYQCSKDVKYLGYVERNLNMMMYYIEPNDMVFTQNSTRQDQGKEIFMDKYLYQYLYLLAYDGTDGFIKLTPEEHARFDGAAHQIIKGCAETGRQAPNCLHLLMIYDKTLDYTFENCGFLKTYHKLFKEAGVLRVKKENYSYTVMKNRSAFLYFNVNGLEAFLKIGESYCEIRNFVPDEMDVQEGKTVLSHTARGWYYLPWKEKQNTSDWWQMDHKKRDLMITSDLHTQVVITELADGLEISVDTDGLERLPLRMELCVPSQTTLENDHFCMETVAGKSMVLSDDYVTMTKGLTSIEFGPGACEHHFKGH
;
A
#
# COMPACT_ATOMS: atom_id res chain seq x y z
N MET A 1 10.15 -20.96 11.45
CA MET A 1 10.83 -20.62 10.18
C MET A 1 11.21 -21.81 9.29
N LYS A 2 11.87 -22.89 9.75
CA LYS A 2 12.44 -23.94 8.87
C LYS A 2 11.49 -24.46 7.78
N ARG A 3 10.24 -24.83 8.13
CA ARG A 3 9.24 -25.31 7.12
C ARG A 3 8.83 -24.21 6.14
N TYR A 4 8.80 -22.98 6.59
CA TYR A 4 8.43 -21.84 5.74
C TYR A 4 9.55 -21.47 4.77
N ILE A 5 10.81 -21.57 5.19
CA ILE A 5 11.96 -21.31 4.29
C ILE A 5 11.91 -22.23 3.07
N ASP A 6 11.58 -23.51 3.25
CA ASP A 6 11.47 -24.46 2.16
C ASP A 6 10.29 -24.11 1.21
N TYR A 7 9.19 -23.58 1.75
CA TYR A 7 8.08 -23.03 0.96
C TYR A 7 8.50 -21.78 0.19
N LEU A 8 9.20 -20.86 0.85
CA LEU A 8 9.71 -19.62 0.26
C LEU A 8 10.69 -19.92 -0.88
N ILE A 9 11.64 -20.85 -0.69
CA ILE A 9 12.60 -21.27 -1.71
C ILE A 9 11.85 -21.80 -2.94
N ARG A 10 10.89 -22.73 -2.77
CA ARG A 10 10.10 -23.26 -3.89
C ARG A 10 9.31 -22.18 -4.62
N SER A 11 8.72 -21.24 -3.89
CA SER A 11 7.99 -20.11 -4.48
C SER A 11 8.91 -19.22 -5.31
N GLU A 12 10.11 -18.95 -4.83
CA GLU A 12 11.10 -18.15 -5.57
C GLU A 12 11.75 -18.91 -6.72
N GLU A 13 11.93 -20.22 -6.61
CA GLU A 13 12.36 -21.08 -7.72
C GLU A 13 11.41 -21.01 -8.92
N HIS A 14 10.11 -20.99 -8.64
CA HIS A 14 9.10 -20.82 -9.69
C HIS A 14 9.23 -19.44 -10.39
N ARG A 15 9.46 -18.37 -9.64
CA ARG A 15 9.74 -17.04 -10.23
C ARG A 15 11.00 -17.03 -11.08
N VAL A 16 12.04 -17.75 -10.68
CA VAL A 16 13.29 -17.84 -11.46
C VAL A 16 13.10 -18.69 -12.72
N ASP A 17 12.27 -19.74 -12.68
CA ASP A 17 11.86 -20.45 -13.91
C ASP A 17 11.22 -19.49 -14.92
N GLU A 18 10.30 -18.66 -14.45
CA GLU A 18 9.64 -17.64 -15.27
C GLU A 18 10.64 -16.61 -15.81
N MET A 19 11.55 -16.11 -14.97
CA MET A 19 12.63 -15.22 -15.41
C MET A 19 13.45 -15.85 -16.55
N LEU A 20 13.89 -17.10 -16.38
CA LEU A 20 14.70 -17.80 -17.38
C LEU A 20 13.94 -18.07 -18.68
N PHE A 21 12.63 -18.31 -18.59
CA PHE A 21 11.74 -18.48 -19.74
C PHE A 21 11.52 -17.17 -20.49
N LEU A 22 11.31 -16.08 -19.76
CA LEU A 22 11.06 -14.75 -20.33
C LEU A 22 12.33 -14.04 -20.79
N GLN A 23 13.52 -14.50 -20.40
CA GLN A 23 14.78 -13.84 -20.78
C GLN A 23 14.99 -13.84 -22.28
N ILE A 24 15.15 -12.66 -22.86
CA ILE A 24 15.40 -12.48 -24.30
C ILE A 24 16.82 -12.91 -24.64
N LYS A 25 16.95 -13.86 -25.59
CA LYS A 25 18.22 -14.46 -26.00
C LYS A 25 18.61 -14.11 -27.44
N ASP A 26 17.80 -13.38 -28.16
CA ASP A 26 18.15 -12.84 -29.47
C ASP A 26 19.14 -11.68 -29.30
N LYS A 27 20.35 -11.84 -29.82
CA LYS A 27 21.41 -10.84 -29.76
C LYS A 27 21.10 -9.54 -30.53
N ASN A 28 20.18 -9.63 -31.50
CA ASN A 28 19.75 -8.47 -32.30
C ASN A 28 18.64 -7.66 -31.63
N ASP A 29 18.04 -8.18 -30.56
CA ASP A 29 17.02 -7.48 -29.79
C ASP A 29 17.66 -6.42 -28.88
N LEU A 30 17.10 -5.21 -28.85
CA LEU A 30 17.55 -4.14 -27.95
C LEU A 30 17.48 -4.56 -26.49
N CYS A 31 16.49 -5.39 -26.14
CA CYS A 31 16.27 -5.94 -24.81
C CYS A 31 17.02 -7.25 -24.54
N TYR A 32 18.02 -7.62 -25.38
CA TYR A 32 18.82 -8.82 -25.17
C TYR A 32 19.34 -8.91 -23.73
N GLY A 33 18.97 -9.99 -23.04
CA GLY A 33 19.31 -10.25 -21.64
C GLY A 33 18.25 -9.81 -20.62
N LEU A 34 17.32 -8.94 -21.00
CA LEU A 34 16.20 -8.56 -20.13
C LEU A 34 15.07 -9.59 -20.20
N MET A 35 14.18 -9.58 -19.24
CA MET A 35 12.91 -10.26 -19.30
C MET A 35 12.01 -9.59 -20.35
N ARG A 36 11.30 -10.41 -21.12
CA ARG A 36 10.32 -9.92 -22.10
C ARG A 36 9.15 -9.25 -21.40
N GLY A 37 8.78 -8.07 -21.85
CA GLY A 37 7.63 -7.30 -21.44
C GLY A 37 7.05 -6.53 -22.63
N ASP A 38 5.99 -5.78 -22.41
CA ASP A 38 5.32 -4.98 -23.43
C ASP A 38 6.12 -3.72 -23.81
N VAL A 39 7.07 -3.33 -22.97
CA VAL A 39 7.91 -2.14 -23.14
C VAL A 39 9.37 -2.46 -22.81
N ILE A 40 10.30 -1.61 -23.28
CA ILE A 40 11.72 -1.70 -22.93
C ILE A 40 11.90 -1.26 -21.47
N GLU A 41 12.00 -2.21 -20.55
CA GLU A 41 12.06 -1.95 -19.13
C GLU A 41 13.06 -2.88 -18.42
N ALA A 42 13.99 -2.29 -17.66
CA ALA A 42 14.98 -3.06 -16.87
C ALA A 42 14.47 -3.46 -15.47
N LYS A 43 13.52 -2.74 -14.92
CA LYS A 43 13.08 -2.89 -13.51
C LYS A 43 12.62 -4.30 -13.14
N PRO A 44 11.74 -5.00 -13.90
CA PRO A 44 11.37 -6.38 -13.59
C PRO A 44 12.57 -7.32 -13.54
N THR A 45 13.49 -7.18 -14.50
CA THR A 45 14.73 -7.97 -14.56
C THR A 45 15.59 -7.73 -13.32
N ILE A 46 15.81 -6.48 -12.92
CA ILE A 46 16.60 -6.11 -11.73
C ILE A 46 16.00 -6.72 -10.46
N TYR A 47 14.67 -6.68 -10.32
CA TYR A 47 14.00 -7.26 -9.15
C TYR A 47 14.20 -8.77 -9.09
N MET A 48 14.17 -9.45 -10.24
CA MET A 48 14.40 -10.89 -10.32
C MET A 48 15.87 -11.28 -10.12
N MET A 49 16.83 -10.41 -10.47
CA MET A 49 18.25 -10.69 -10.26
C MET A 49 18.60 -10.90 -8.78
N ALA A 50 17.99 -10.13 -7.84
CA ALA A 50 18.21 -10.33 -6.41
C ALA A 50 17.65 -11.68 -5.92
N THR A 51 16.46 -12.07 -6.40
CA THR A 51 15.83 -13.36 -6.15
C THR A 51 16.70 -14.52 -6.66
N ALA A 52 17.15 -14.42 -7.90
CA ALA A 52 17.99 -15.43 -8.54
C ALA A 52 19.34 -15.61 -7.83
N LEU A 53 19.96 -14.51 -7.39
CA LEU A 53 21.17 -14.55 -6.56
C LEU A 53 20.96 -15.25 -5.23
N ALA A 54 19.83 -15.00 -4.55
CA ALA A 54 19.51 -15.69 -3.32
C ALA A 54 19.43 -17.21 -3.53
N LEU A 55 18.78 -17.66 -4.60
CA LEU A 55 18.69 -19.08 -4.93
C LEU A 55 20.03 -19.68 -5.38
N TYR A 56 20.83 -18.91 -6.13
CA TYR A 56 22.18 -19.34 -6.55
C TYR A 56 23.11 -19.61 -5.36
N LEU A 57 22.97 -18.81 -4.30
CA LEU A 57 23.82 -18.90 -3.11
C LEU A 57 23.23 -19.77 -1.99
N ASN A 58 22.01 -20.26 -2.12
CA ASN A 58 21.34 -21.06 -1.10
C ASN A 58 21.47 -22.56 -1.39
N SER A 59 22.14 -23.30 -0.49
CA SER A 59 22.42 -24.72 -0.66
C SER A 59 21.18 -25.63 -0.71
N LYS A 60 20.01 -25.13 -0.31
CA LYS A 60 18.74 -25.87 -0.39
C LYS A 60 18.00 -25.66 -1.72
N SER A 61 18.44 -24.70 -2.53
CA SER A 61 17.84 -24.44 -3.82
C SER A 61 18.38 -25.39 -4.89
N ARG A 62 17.51 -25.79 -5.81
CA ARG A 62 17.91 -26.50 -7.03
C ARG A 62 18.81 -25.66 -7.95
N TYR A 63 18.84 -24.34 -7.74
CA TYR A 63 19.68 -23.41 -8.47
C TYR A 63 21.03 -23.14 -7.78
N TYR A 64 21.34 -23.87 -6.70
CA TYR A 64 22.59 -23.70 -5.98
C TYR A 64 23.79 -23.89 -6.91
N LYS A 65 24.62 -22.86 -7.05
CA LYS A 65 25.81 -22.81 -7.91
C LYS A 65 25.54 -23.21 -9.38
N SER A 66 24.33 -23.00 -9.88
CA SER A 66 23.97 -23.32 -11.26
C SER A 66 24.71 -22.42 -12.25
N GLU A 67 25.57 -23.00 -13.09
CA GLU A 67 26.28 -22.26 -14.15
C GLU A 67 25.30 -21.57 -15.09
N LYS A 68 24.23 -22.26 -15.51
CA LYS A 68 23.17 -21.71 -16.35
C LYS A 68 22.50 -20.48 -15.73
N LEU A 69 22.28 -20.48 -14.40
CA LEU A 69 21.69 -19.34 -13.72
C LEU A 69 22.69 -18.18 -13.65
N MET A 70 23.98 -18.46 -13.41
CA MET A 70 25.02 -17.44 -13.40
C MET A 70 25.19 -16.78 -14.78
N GLU A 71 25.20 -17.57 -15.87
CA GLU A 71 25.19 -17.03 -17.22
C GLU A 71 23.99 -16.12 -17.49
N ALA A 72 22.80 -16.55 -17.07
CA ALA A 72 21.59 -15.75 -17.20
C ALA A 72 21.65 -14.45 -16.39
N LEU A 73 22.22 -14.47 -15.19
CA LEU A 73 22.42 -13.28 -14.35
C LEU A 73 23.43 -12.30 -14.97
N GLN A 74 24.54 -12.81 -15.54
CA GLN A 74 25.51 -11.97 -16.22
C GLN A 74 24.92 -11.32 -17.48
N LEU A 75 24.14 -12.09 -18.24
CA LEU A 75 23.43 -11.60 -19.41
C LEU A 75 22.36 -10.54 -19.02
N ALA A 76 21.64 -10.77 -17.93
CA ALA A 76 20.68 -9.80 -17.39
C ALA A 76 21.37 -8.48 -17.00
N ALA A 77 22.53 -8.54 -16.34
CA ALA A 77 23.30 -7.35 -15.98
C ALA A 77 23.78 -6.58 -17.24
N ASP A 78 24.21 -7.27 -18.29
CA ASP A 78 24.56 -6.64 -19.57
C ASP A 78 23.34 -6.00 -20.24
N GLY A 79 22.19 -6.65 -20.19
CA GLY A 79 20.92 -6.11 -20.68
C GLY A 79 20.52 -4.83 -19.94
N VAL A 80 20.60 -4.84 -18.61
CA VAL A 80 20.33 -3.64 -17.77
C VAL A 80 21.27 -2.50 -18.15
N ALA A 81 22.58 -2.76 -18.24
CA ALA A 81 23.58 -1.74 -18.60
C ALA A 81 23.32 -1.16 -20.01
N ARG A 82 22.81 -1.97 -20.94
CA ARG A 82 22.51 -1.53 -22.32
C ARG A 82 21.34 -0.57 -22.38
N VAL A 83 20.27 -0.79 -21.58
CA VAL A 83 19.06 0.07 -21.59
C VAL A 83 19.12 1.18 -20.56
N GLN A 84 20.05 1.13 -19.61
CA GLN A 84 20.31 2.25 -18.71
C GLN A 84 20.72 3.48 -19.53
N ARG A 85 20.10 4.63 -19.24
CA ARG A 85 20.45 5.86 -19.95
C ARG A 85 21.91 6.24 -19.70
N LYS A 86 22.54 6.92 -20.67
CA LYS A 86 23.89 7.47 -20.51
C LYS A 86 24.01 8.41 -19.30
N SER A 87 22.91 9.06 -18.92
CA SER A 87 22.78 9.88 -17.71
C SER A 87 22.54 9.06 -16.42
N GLY A 88 22.55 7.74 -16.49
CA GLY A 88 22.44 6.84 -15.35
C GLY A 88 21.02 6.43 -14.95
N TYR A 89 19.98 7.09 -15.47
CA TYR A 89 18.61 6.75 -15.13
C TYR A 89 18.18 5.38 -15.65
N ILE A 90 17.31 4.74 -14.90
CA ILE A 90 16.56 3.53 -15.27
C ILE A 90 15.09 3.93 -15.35
N ASP A 91 14.56 3.94 -16.56
CA ASP A 91 13.19 4.39 -16.81
C ASP A 91 12.15 3.36 -16.36
N TYR A 92 10.97 3.89 -16.06
CA TYR A 92 9.74 3.14 -15.92
C TYR A 92 8.74 3.60 -17.00
N PRO A 93 8.81 3.05 -18.23
CA PRO A 93 8.17 3.61 -19.41
C PRO A 93 6.64 3.72 -19.34
N CYS A 94 6.00 2.93 -18.45
CA CYS A 94 4.55 3.02 -18.23
C CYS A 94 4.10 4.38 -17.68
N CYS A 95 4.98 5.10 -16.94
CA CYS A 95 4.63 6.39 -16.34
C CYS A 95 5.78 7.38 -16.09
N ASN A 96 7.06 6.95 -16.08
CA ASN A 96 8.17 7.81 -15.64
C ASN A 96 9.44 7.64 -16.50
N PHE A 97 9.90 8.75 -17.10
CA PHE A 97 11.18 8.85 -17.79
C PHE A 97 12.13 9.74 -17.00
N PHE A 98 13.45 9.50 -17.08
CA PHE A 98 14.48 10.20 -16.29
C PHE A 98 14.12 10.24 -14.80
N SER A 99 13.64 9.11 -14.29
CA SER A 99 13.06 9.00 -12.96
C SER A 99 14.11 8.62 -11.91
N ALA A 100 14.49 9.57 -11.07
CA ALA A 100 15.33 9.28 -9.91
C ALA A 100 14.66 8.31 -8.92
N PRO A 101 13.34 8.40 -8.63
CA PRO A 101 12.65 7.42 -7.79
C PRO A 101 12.74 5.99 -8.31
N ASP A 102 12.37 5.74 -9.57
CA ASP A 102 12.40 4.38 -10.13
C ASP A 102 13.82 3.84 -10.21
N THR A 103 14.78 4.71 -10.57
CA THR A 103 16.21 4.38 -10.49
C THR A 103 16.63 4.04 -9.06
N SER A 104 16.10 4.74 -8.04
CA SER A 104 16.40 4.46 -6.63
C SER A 104 15.86 3.11 -6.16
N PHE A 105 14.67 2.72 -6.59
CA PHE A 105 14.11 1.41 -6.29
C PHE A 105 14.92 0.29 -6.96
N CYS A 106 15.36 0.49 -8.20
CA CYS A 106 16.28 -0.42 -8.89
C CYS A 106 17.63 -0.49 -8.18
N TYR A 107 18.18 0.66 -7.78
CA TYR A 107 19.44 0.74 -7.04
C TYR A 107 19.40 -0.09 -5.76
N LYS A 108 18.35 0.02 -4.97
CA LYS A 108 18.19 -0.73 -3.72
C LYS A 108 18.21 -2.24 -3.97
N ARG A 109 17.55 -2.72 -5.02
CA ARG A 109 17.57 -4.15 -5.39
C ARG A 109 18.95 -4.63 -5.88
N LEU A 110 19.64 -3.82 -6.66
CA LEU A 110 21.03 -4.10 -7.05
C LEU A 110 21.93 -4.13 -5.81
N ASN A 111 21.76 -3.18 -4.87
CA ASN A 111 22.52 -3.15 -3.62
C ASN A 111 22.26 -4.40 -2.76
N ASP A 112 21.04 -4.91 -2.69
CA ASP A 112 20.73 -6.15 -1.99
C ASP A 112 21.46 -7.34 -2.65
N GLY A 113 21.43 -7.44 -3.99
CA GLY A 113 22.18 -8.45 -4.74
C GLY A 113 23.69 -8.35 -4.51
N TYR A 114 24.24 -7.13 -4.53
CA TYR A 114 25.67 -6.91 -4.26
C TYR A 114 26.06 -7.34 -2.84
N ARG A 115 25.24 -6.99 -1.85
CA ARG A 115 25.47 -7.40 -0.45
C ARG A 115 25.40 -8.92 -0.27
N LEU A 116 24.51 -9.61 -0.97
CA LEU A 116 24.48 -11.08 -0.99
C LEU A 116 25.80 -11.64 -1.53
N MET A 117 26.25 -11.18 -2.70
CA MET A 117 27.52 -11.61 -3.30
C MET A 117 28.70 -11.40 -2.37
N LYS A 118 28.74 -10.27 -1.65
CA LYS A 118 29.81 -9.98 -0.67
C LYS A 118 29.70 -10.89 0.56
N LYS A 119 28.50 -11.12 1.08
CA LYS A 119 28.30 -11.96 2.27
C LYS A 119 28.64 -13.42 2.00
N TYR A 120 28.36 -13.92 0.82
CA TYR A 120 28.54 -15.32 0.42
C TYR A 120 29.73 -15.51 -0.54
N GLN A 121 30.75 -14.62 -0.47
CA GLN A 121 31.92 -14.70 -1.37
C GLN A 121 32.72 -15.99 -1.22
N ASP A 122 32.69 -16.64 -0.05
CA ASP A 122 33.33 -17.92 0.20
C ASP A 122 32.53 -19.11 -0.37
N VAL A 123 31.25 -18.89 -0.72
CA VAL A 123 30.38 -19.92 -1.31
C VAL A 123 30.59 -20.02 -2.81
N ALA A 124 30.69 -18.89 -3.51
CA ALA A 124 30.84 -18.87 -4.97
C ALA A 124 31.57 -17.61 -5.44
N ASP A 125 32.38 -17.76 -6.50
CA ASP A 125 32.99 -16.59 -7.17
C ASP A 125 31.95 -15.87 -8.02
N THR A 126 31.67 -14.61 -7.64
CA THR A 126 30.75 -13.71 -8.33
C THR A 126 31.44 -12.43 -8.80
N THR A 127 32.78 -12.42 -8.87
CA THR A 127 33.59 -11.21 -9.12
C THR A 127 33.21 -10.48 -10.41
N ILE A 128 32.92 -11.22 -11.48
CA ILE A 128 32.53 -10.62 -12.78
C ILE A 128 31.18 -9.91 -12.63
N LEU A 129 30.20 -10.55 -11.99
CA LEU A 129 28.88 -9.98 -11.78
C LEU A 129 28.92 -8.79 -10.85
N GLN A 130 29.75 -8.83 -9.78
CA GLN A 130 29.96 -7.69 -8.87
C GLN A 130 30.46 -6.45 -9.62
N LYS A 131 31.42 -6.61 -10.54
CA LYS A 131 31.93 -5.49 -11.37
C LYS A 131 30.84 -4.86 -12.22
N LYS A 132 29.97 -5.68 -12.86
CA LYS A 132 28.85 -5.19 -13.66
C LYS A 132 27.85 -4.41 -12.79
N TYR A 133 27.51 -4.93 -11.61
CA TYR A 133 26.64 -4.24 -10.65
C TYR A 133 27.20 -2.88 -10.23
N LEU A 134 28.50 -2.82 -9.88
CA LEU A 134 29.13 -1.56 -9.47
C LEU A 134 29.09 -0.49 -10.56
N ALA A 135 29.30 -0.88 -11.83
CA ALA A 135 29.23 0.05 -12.94
C ALA A 135 27.82 0.64 -13.12
N ILE A 136 26.78 -0.22 -13.11
CA ILE A 136 25.38 0.21 -13.20
C ILE A 136 25.01 1.11 -12.02
N MET A 137 25.39 0.70 -10.80
CA MET A 137 25.05 1.39 -9.56
C MET A 137 25.76 2.76 -9.44
N ARG A 138 27.00 2.90 -9.94
CA ARG A 138 27.71 4.19 -9.93
C ARG A 138 26.95 5.23 -10.75
N MET A 139 26.61 4.90 -11.99
CA MET A 139 25.83 5.78 -12.87
C MET A 139 24.44 6.09 -12.30
N ALA A 140 23.78 5.07 -11.73
CA ALA A 140 22.46 5.23 -11.12
C ALA A 140 22.51 6.18 -9.90
N ALA A 141 23.56 6.11 -9.07
CA ALA A 141 23.72 6.98 -7.92
C ALA A 141 23.90 8.47 -8.32
N GLU A 142 24.62 8.75 -9.41
CA GLU A 142 24.74 10.10 -9.98
C GLU A 142 23.38 10.63 -10.43
N ALA A 143 22.64 9.81 -11.20
CA ALA A 143 21.30 10.17 -11.66
C ALA A 143 20.31 10.42 -10.51
N ILE A 144 20.36 9.60 -9.46
CA ILE A 144 19.50 9.75 -8.28
C ILE A 144 19.84 11.05 -7.53
N ARG A 145 21.14 11.39 -7.38
CA ARG A 145 21.57 12.61 -6.73
C ARG A 145 21.05 13.85 -7.44
N ASP A 146 21.10 13.85 -8.76
CA ASP A 146 20.79 15.03 -9.59
C ASP A 146 19.31 15.14 -9.94
N GLY A 147 18.52 14.07 -9.72
CA GLY A 147 17.10 14.01 -10.02
C GLY A 147 16.19 14.49 -8.90
N GLY A 148 14.91 14.61 -9.24
CA GLY A 148 13.83 15.00 -8.33
C GLY A 148 12.82 13.88 -8.07
N PHE A 149 11.72 14.22 -7.39
CA PHE A 149 10.62 13.29 -7.08
C PHE A 149 9.27 14.00 -7.22
N HIS A 150 8.17 13.22 -7.23
CA HIS A 150 6.82 13.79 -7.37
C HIS A 150 5.77 13.11 -6.43
N THR A 151 6.17 12.16 -5.58
CA THR A 151 5.30 11.55 -4.56
C THR A 151 6.09 11.34 -3.26
N PRO A 152 5.41 11.33 -2.09
CA PRO A 152 6.09 11.25 -0.79
C PRO A 152 7.02 10.05 -0.62
N ASN A 153 6.60 8.83 -0.99
CA ASN A 153 7.44 7.64 -0.86
C ASN A 153 8.73 7.70 -1.69
N HIS A 154 8.73 8.45 -2.79
CA HIS A 154 9.89 8.62 -3.67
C HIS A 154 11.05 9.31 -2.93
N ARG A 155 10.76 10.31 -2.10
CA ARG A 155 11.75 11.02 -1.28
C ARG A 155 12.55 10.05 -0.42
N TRP A 156 11.87 9.12 0.25
CA TRP A 156 12.51 8.15 1.12
C TRP A 156 13.25 7.06 0.36
N GLY A 157 12.73 6.64 -0.78
CA GLY A 157 13.44 5.75 -1.71
C GLY A 157 14.77 6.34 -2.18
N ILE A 158 14.76 7.61 -2.56
CA ILE A 158 15.97 8.38 -2.95
C ILE A 158 16.94 8.48 -1.78
N CYS A 159 16.51 8.94 -0.60
CA CYS A 159 17.39 9.06 0.57
C CYS A 159 18.06 7.72 0.90
N ALA A 160 17.30 6.63 0.92
CA ALA A 160 17.83 5.30 1.21
C ALA A 160 18.89 4.87 0.17
N ALA A 161 18.60 5.07 -1.12
CA ALA A 161 19.55 4.72 -2.19
C ALA A 161 20.83 5.56 -2.14
N LEU A 162 20.72 6.87 -1.89
CA LEU A 162 21.89 7.76 -1.76
C LEU A 162 22.75 7.39 -0.56
N MET A 163 22.16 7.10 0.61
CA MET A 163 22.92 6.64 1.79
C MET A 163 23.61 5.30 1.54
N GLN A 164 22.93 4.36 0.88
CA GLN A 164 23.54 3.09 0.49
C GLN A 164 24.69 3.29 -0.49
N ALA A 165 24.52 4.20 -1.47
CA ALA A 165 25.56 4.53 -2.43
C ALA A 165 26.77 5.22 -1.78
N ALA A 166 26.55 6.19 -0.90
CA ALA A 166 27.62 6.85 -0.17
C ALA A 166 28.45 5.85 0.66
N LYS A 167 27.78 4.86 1.27
CA LYS A 167 28.47 3.79 2.00
C LYS A 167 29.24 2.84 1.07
N LEU A 168 28.65 2.50 -0.09
CA LEU A 168 29.26 1.59 -1.06
C LEU A 168 30.50 2.20 -1.73
N PHE A 169 30.46 3.47 -2.04
CA PHE A 169 31.53 4.22 -2.71
C PHE A 169 32.32 5.12 -1.76
N ALA A 170 32.45 4.71 -0.48
CA ALA A 170 33.11 5.51 0.56
C ALA A 170 34.59 5.83 0.26
N ASP A 171 35.26 5.01 -0.54
CA ASP A 171 36.64 5.25 -0.98
C ASP A 171 36.78 6.50 -1.89
N ASP A 172 35.71 6.86 -2.62
CA ASP A 172 35.58 8.12 -3.34
C ASP A 172 34.87 9.14 -2.42
N THR A 173 35.65 9.78 -1.58
CA THR A 173 35.16 10.65 -0.51
C THR A 173 34.39 11.87 -1.02
N GLU A 174 34.77 12.45 -2.16
CA GLU A 174 34.08 13.58 -2.78
C GLU A 174 32.70 13.15 -3.29
N PHE A 175 32.62 12.02 -3.98
CA PHE A 175 31.39 11.47 -4.46
C PHE A 175 30.45 11.08 -3.30
N ALA A 176 30.96 10.31 -2.33
CA ALA A 176 30.19 9.91 -1.16
C ALA A 176 29.62 11.13 -0.41
N LYS A 177 30.43 12.19 -0.24
CA LYS A 177 29.98 13.45 0.34
C LYS A 177 28.86 14.09 -0.47
N SER A 178 28.98 14.17 -1.80
CA SER A 178 27.96 14.78 -2.66
C SER A 178 26.60 14.07 -2.57
N LEU A 179 26.61 12.73 -2.42
CA LEU A 179 25.39 11.93 -2.21
C LEU A 179 24.75 12.22 -0.85
N MET A 180 25.56 12.35 0.20
CA MET A 180 25.08 12.68 1.54
C MET A 180 24.58 14.12 1.64
N ASP A 181 25.25 15.09 1.01
CA ASP A 181 24.80 16.48 0.97
C ASP A 181 23.37 16.57 0.38
N ARG A 182 23.09 15.83 -0.71
CA ARG A 182 21.74 15.75 -1.28
C ARG A 182 20.73 15.10 -0.34
N THR A 183 21.12 14.04 0.34
CA THR A 183 20.28 13.34 1.32
C THR A 183 19.89 14.25 2.48
N VAL A 184 20.85 15.02 3.02
CA VAL A 184 20.63 15.93 4.14
C VAL A 184 19.58 16.98 3.81
N LEU A 185 19.56 17.52 2.58
CA LEU A 185 18.54 18.49 2.16
C LEU A 185 17.12 17.92 2.29
N TYR A 186 16.90 16.66 1.91
CA TYR A 186 15.61 16.00 2.10
C TYR A 186 15.27 15.75 3.56
N LEU A 187 16.26 15.34 4.37
CA LEU A 187 16.06 14.99 5.78
C LEU A 187 15.80 16.21 6.65
N GLN A 188 16.29 17.40 6.27
CA GLN A 188 16.03 18.66 6.99
C GLN A 188 14.56 19.05 7.01
N GLU A 189 13.77 18.63 6.03
CA GLU A 189 12.33 18.87 5.97
C GLU A 189 11.51 17.94 6.89
N GLY A 190 12.17 17.01 7.59
CA GLY A 190 11.53 16.01 8.43
C GLY A 190 10.95 14.82 7.65
N ILE A 191 10.56 13.80 8.38
CA ILE A 191 9.93 12.58 7.84
C ILE A 191 8.42 12.69 8.02
N ASP A 192 7.66 12.41 6.97
CA ASP A 192 6.21 12.55 6.88
C ASP A 192 5.43 11.37 7.50
N GLY A 193 5.95 10.79 8.57
CA GLY A 193 5.28 9.80 9.40
C GLY A 193 4.74 10.44 10.68
N ASN A 194 3.45 10.26 10.95
CA ASN A 194 2.81 10.80 12.14
C ASN A 194 3.05 9.95 13.41
N SER A 195 2.56 10.42 14.55
CA SER A 195 2.72 9.73 15.84
C SER A 195 1.96 8.40 15.93
N GLU A 196 0.91 8.23 15.10
CA GLU A 196 0.08 7.03 15.05
C GLU A 196 0.60 5.98 14.05
N GLY A 197 1.71 6.27 13.34
CA GLY A 197 2.37 5.36 12.40
C GLY A 197 1.92 5.50 10.95
N GLU A 198 1.08 6.48 10.61
CA GLU A 198 0.64 6.70 9.24
C GLU A 198 1.65 7.55 8.46
N TYR A 199 1.93 7.17 7.23
CA TYR A 199 2.68 7.98 6.27
C TYR A 199 1.75 8.79 5.37
N ALA A 200 2.28 9.85 4.76
CA ALA A 200 1.50 10.82 3.99
C ALA A 200 0.60 10.22 2.90
N GLU A 201 0.97 9.10 2.30
CA GLU A 201 0.19 8.45 1.24
C GLU A 201 -0.91 7.52 1.75
N ARG A 202 -0.95 7.22 3.06
CA ARG A 202 -1.95 6.32 3.69
C ARG A 202 -2.08 4.96 3.00
N SER A 203 -1.05 4.55 2.28
CA SER A 203 -1.09 3.37 1.40
C SER A 203 -0.74 2.09 2.16
N THR A 204 -1.71 1.56 2.87
CA THR A 204 -1.57 0.35 3.68
C THR A 204 -1.26 -0.89 2.85
N GLY A 205 -1.76 -0.97 1.62
CA GLY A 205 -1.53 -2.11 0.72
C GLY A 205 -0.18 -2.08 0.00
N ASN A 206 0.51 -0.93 -0.08
CA ASN A 206 1.75 -0.84 -0.86
C ASN A 206 2.82 0.09 -0.29
N TYR A 207 2.56 1.42 -0.29
CA TYR A 207 3.65 2.39 -0.11
C TYR A 207 4.13 2.51 1.35
N ASN A 208 3.31 2.14 2.34
CA ASN A 208 3.78 2.03 3.72
C ASN A 208 4.94 1.02 3.81
N ALA A 209 4.81 -0.15 3.18
CA ALA A 209 5.90 -1.14 3.14
C ALA A 209 7.14 -0.63 2.39
N VAL A 210 6.94 0.18 1.33
CA VAL A 210 8.05 0.81 0.59
C VAL A 210 8.80 1.81 1.47
N VAL A 211 8.08 2.66 2.21
CA VAL A 211 8.67 3.63 3.14
C VAL A 211 9.39 2.92 4.29
N ASN A 212 8.77 1.90 4.89
CA ASN A 212 9.43 1.08 5.93
C ASN A 212 10.76 0.51 5.44
N ASN A 213 10.79 -0.07 4.22
CA ASN A 213 12.03 -0.59 3.63
C ASN A 213 13.08 0.52 3.41
N ALA A 214 12.66 1.74 3.11
CA ALA A 214 13.57 2.86 3.00
C ALA A 214 14.14 3.27 4.37
N MET A 215 13.29 3.38 5.39
CA MET A 215 13.71 3.67 6.77
C MET A 215 14.67 2.61 7.32
N MET A 216 14.38 1.32 7.11
CA MET A 216 15.28 0.24 7.48
C MET A 216 16.65 0.35 6.79
N ALA A 217 16.67 0.68 5.50
CA ALA A 217 17.92 0.90 4.76
C ALA A 217 18.71 2.10 5.28
N MET A 218 18.03 3.20 5.63
CA MET A 218 18.67 4.37 6.24
C MET A 218 19.26 4.06 7.63
N TYR A 219 18.54 3.31 8.47
CA TYR A 219 19.08 2.79 9.72
C TYR A 219 20.34 1.94 9.51
N GLN A 220 20.32 1.04 8.53
CA GLN A 220 21.46 0.16 8.25
C GLN A 220 22.72 0.93 7.83
N CYS A 221 22.56 2.10 7.21
CA CYS A 221 23.66 2.97 6.82
C CYS A 221 24.14 3.85 7.96
N SER A 222 23.24 4.51 8.69
CA SER A 222 23.53 5.53 9.70
C SER A 222 23.64 5.01 11.13
N LYS A 223 22.97 3.87 11.43
CA LYS A 223 22.74 3.36 12.79
C LYS A 223 21.88 4.28 13.68
N ASP A 224 21.19 5.25 13.09
CA ASP A 224 20.28 6.11 13.82
C ASP A 224 18.92 5.38 14.02
N VAL A 225 18.66 4.99 15.26
CA VAL A 225 17.48 4.22 15.65
C VAL A 225 16.15 4.94 15.39
N LYS A 226 16.17 6.27 15.19
CA LYS A 226 14.94 7.02 14.87
C LYS A 226 14.22 6.46 13.65
N TYR A 227 14.97 5.96 12.65
CA TYR A 227 14.38 5.37 11.45
C TYR A 227 13.59 4.08 11.77
N LEU A 228 14.11 3.26 12.69
CA LEU A 228 13.38 2.07 13.14
C LEU A 228 12.13 2.43 13.94
N GLY A 229 12.13 3.54 14.67
CA GLY A 229 10.95 4.02 15.38
C GLY A 229 9.79 4.39 14.44
N TYR A 230 10.05 4.85 13.22
CA TYR A 230 9.01 5.02 12.19
C TYR A 230 8.46 3.69 11.70
N VAL A 231 9.34 2.71 11.47
CA VAL A 231 8.95 1.36 11.05
C VAL A 231 8.10 0.69 12.12
N GLU A 232 8.55 0.72 13.36
CA GLU A 232 7.85 0.13 14.52
C GLU A 232 6.45 0.71 14.68
N ARG A 233 6.29 2.04 14.67
CA ARG A 233 4.97 2.68 14.74
C ARG A 233 4.06 2.31 13.57
N ASN A 234 4.61 2.28 12.35
CA ASN A 234 3.82 1.87 11.18
C ASN A 234 3.39 0.40 11.26
N LEU A 235 4.28 -0.51 11.67
CA LEU A 235 3.95 -1.92 11.84
C LEU A 235 2.91 -2.14 12.95
N ASN A 236 2.97 -1.38 14.05
CA ASN A 236 1.94 -1.37 15.08
C ASN A 236 0.58 -0.88 14.51
N MET A 237 0.58 0.19 13.73
CA MET A 237 -0.62 0.68 13.06
C MET A 237 -1.22 -0.38 12.13
N MET A 238 -0.40 -1.03 11.31
CA MET A 238 -0.83 -2.03 10.33
C MET A 238 -1.62 -3.19 10.95
N MET A 239 -1.36 -3.54 12.20
CA MET A 239 -2.08 -4.59 12.92
C MET A 239 -3.59 -4.31 13.04
N TYR A 240 -3.99 -3.04 13.05
CA TYR A 240 -5.39 -2.60 13.12
C TYR A 240 -6.05 -2.46 11.73
N TYR A 241 -5.28 -2.65 10.66
CA TYR A 241 -5.79 -2.57 9.28
C TYR A 241 -6.03 -3.94 8.65
N ILE A 242 -5.97 -5.03 9.44
CA ILE A 242 -6.18 -6.40 8.97
C ILE A 242 -7.63 -6.80 9.18
N GLU A 243 -8.27 -7.21 8.10
CA GLU A 243 -9.63 -7.70 8.07
C GLU A 243 -9.72 -9.17 8.58
N PRO A 244 -10.94 -9.66 8.89
CA PRO A 244 -11.10 -11.03 9.39
C PRO A 244 -10.56 -12.13 8.45
N ASN A 245 -10.48 -11.86 7.16
CA ASN A 245 -9.95 -12.78 6.13
C ASN A 245 -8.47 -12.56 5.79
N ASP A 246 -7.71 -11.86 6.65
CA ASP A 246 -6.29 -11.51 6.50
C ASP A 246 -5.97 -10.52 5.38
N MET A 247 -6.96 -9.96 4.71
CA MET A 247 -6.75 -8.83 3.80
C MET A 247 -6.45 -7.55 4.56
N VAL A 248 -5.79 -6.63 3.89
CA VAL A 248 -5.53 -5.29 4.42
C VAL A 248 -6.67 -4.36 4.01
N PHE A 249 -7.21 -3.60 4.95
CA PHE A 249 -8.11 -2.50 4.64
C PHE A 249 -7.34 -1.41 3.89
N THR A 250 -7.69 -1.18 2.63
CA THR A 250 -6.99 -0.26 1.72
C THR A 250 -7.80 1.00 1.37
N GLN A 251 -9.04 1.11 1.81
CA GLN A 251 -9.95 2.21 1.42
C GLN A 251 -9.47 3.59 1.92
N ASN A 252 -8.63 3.62 2.97
CA ASN A 252 -8.02 4.86 3.45
C ASN A 252 -6.87 5.36 2.56
N SER A 253 -6.35 4.54 1.66
CA SER A 253 -5.26 4.92 0.76
C SER A 253 -5.61 6.09 -0.16
N THR A 254 -4.62 6.93 -0.44
CA THR A 254 -4.72 7.99 -1.47
C THR A 254 -4.06 7.57 -2.79
N ARG A 255 -3.67 6.30 -2.92
CA ARG A 255 -2.89 5.77 -4.04
C ARG A 255 -3.63 4.65 -4.77
N GLN A 256 -2.94 4.04 -5.73
CA GLN A 256 -3.49 3.02 -6.64
C GLN A 256 -3.92 1.71 -5.95
N ASP A 257 -3.56 1.52 -4.70
CA ASP A 257 -3.99 0.38 -3.89
C ASP A 257 -5.35 0.60 -3.20
N GLN A 258 -5.93 1.80 -3.30
CA GLN A 258 -7.25 2.08 -2.74
C GLN A 258 -8.29 1.09 -3.27
N GLY A 259 -8.99 0.41 -2.37
CA GLY A 259 -10.05 -0.54 -2.69
C GLY A 259 -9.58 -1.85 -3.35
N LYS A 260 -8.27 -2.14 -3.37
CA LYS A 260 -7.76 -3.40 -3.90
C LYS A 260 -7.66 -4.47 -2.83
N GLU A 261 -7.93 -5.70 -3.22
CA GLU A 261 -7.70 -6.89 -2.41
C GLU A 261 -6.19 -7.15 -2.27
N ILE A 262 -5.64 -6.89 -1.10
CA ILE A 262 -4.21 -7.01 -0.82
C ILE A 262 -4.02 -7.65 0.56
N PHE A 263 -3.04 -8.55 0.66
CA PHE A 263 -2.63 -9.18 1.91
C PHE A 263 -1.36 -8.55 2.50
N MET A 264 -1.10 -8.79 3.78
CA MET A 264 0.07 -8.25 4.50
C MET A 264 1.43 -8.84 4.10
N ASP A 265 1.49 -9.64 3.05
CA ASP A 265 2.66 -10.43 2.67
C ASP A 265 3.95 -9.59 2.54
N LYS A 266 3.83 -8.32 2.09
CA LYS A 266 4.96 -7.39 1.95
C LYS A 266 5.61 -6.97 3.26
N TYR A 267 4.88 -7.09 4.38
CA TYR A 267 5.36 -6.70 5.71
C TYR A 267 6.10 -7.82 6.44
N LEU A 268 6.05 -9.07 5.95
CA LEU A 268 6.65 -10.22 6.60
C LEU A 268 8.12 -9.99 6.98
N TYR A 269 8.95 -9.57 6.02
CA TYR A 269 10.37 -9.31 6.28
C TYR A 269 10.56 -8.24 7.36
N GLN A 270 9.72 -7.21 7.37
CA GLN A 270 9.82 -6.08 8.29
C GLN A 270 9.53 -6.52 9.73
N TYR A 271 8.47 -7.29 9.94
CA TYR A 271 8.18 -7.90 11.24
C TYR A 271 9.32 -8.81 11.69
N LEU A 272 9.76 -9.72 10.83
CA LEU A 272 10.85 -10.65 11.16
C LEU A 272 12.16 -9.93 11.47
N TYR A 273 12.45 -8.82 10.78
CA TYR A 273 13.65 -8.03 11.04
C TYR A 273 13.62 -7.38 12.43
N LEU A 274 12.49 -6.76 12.80
CA LEU A 274 12.37 -6.16 14.13
C LEU A 274 12.44 -7.23 15.23
N LEU A 275 11.75 -8.34 15.07
CA LEU A 275 11.75 -9.44 16.03
C LEU A 275 13.13 -10.09 16.21
N ALA A 276 13.81 -10.42 15.11
CA ALA A 276 15.08 -11.14 15.15
C ALA A 276 16.25 -10.32 15.72
N TYR A 277 16.13 -8.98 15.68
CA TYR A 277 17.16 -8.06 16.16
C TYR A 277 16.73 -7.30 17.43
N ASP A 278 15.53 -7.58 17.96
CA ASP A 278 15.02 -6.96 19.18
C ASP A 278 16.04 -7.04 20.33
N GLY A 279 16.25 -5.91 20.99
CA GLY A 279 17.15 -5.81 22.14
C GLY A 279 18.64 -6.02 21.85
N THR A 280 19.06 -6.15 20.56
CA THR A 280 20.48 -6.12 20.22
C THR A 280 21.03 -4.70 20.35
N ASP A 281 22.34 -4.58 20.64
CA ASP A 281 22.99 -3.27 20.83
C ASP A 281 22.82 -2.36 19.61
N GLY A 282 22.46 -1.11 19.86
CA GLY A 282 22.19 -0.13 18.80
C GLY A 282 20.93 -0.37 17.98
N PHE A 283 20.01 -1.23 18.46
CA PHE A 283 18.71 -1.49 17.86
C PHE A 283 17.57 -1.01 18.77
N ILE A 284 16.35 -0.92 18.25
CA ILE A 284 15.17 -0.65 19.08
C ILE A 284 14.91 -1.84 20.01
N LYS A 285 14.25 -1.54 21.12
CA LYS A 285 13.75 -2.55 22.04
C LYS A 285 12.24 -2.52 22.03
N LEU A 286 11.63 -3.60 21.57
CA LEU A 286 10.18 -3.76 21.58
C LEU A 286 9.69 -3.97 23.02
N THR A 287 8.51 -3.49 23.32
CA THR A 287 7.81 -3.91 24.53
C THR A 287 7.41 -5.39 24.40
N PRO A 288 7.20 -6.13 25.51
CA PRO A 288 6.73 -7.51 25.43
C PRO A 288 5.41 -7.67 24.64
N GLU A 289 4.55 -6.64 24.71
CA GLU A 289 3.28 -6.61 24.00
C GLU A 289 3.45 -6.40 22.49
N GLU A 290 4.34 -5.50 22.07
CA GLU A 290 4.69 -5.31 20.66
C GLU A 290 5.37 -6.53 20.07
N HIS A 291 6.32 -7.11 20.81
CA HIS A 291 6.98 -8.34 20.41
C HIS A 291 5.96 -9.46 20.14
N ALA A 292 5.03 -9.70 21.08
CA ALA A 292 3.98 -10.70 20.94
C ALA A 292 3.06 -10.43 19.74
N ARG A 293 2.68 -9.17 19.51
CA ARG A 293 1.85 -8.76 18.36
C ARG A 293 2.58 -8.98 17.05
N PHE A 294 3.84 -8.58 16.95
CA PHE A 294 4.64 -8.73 15.72
C PHE A 294 4.92 -10.20 15.40
N ASP A 295 5.18 -11.02 16.43
CA ASP A 295 5.29 -12.47 16.29
C ASP A 295 4.00 -13.07 15.73
N GLY A 296 2.86 -12.70 16.29
CA GLY A 296 1.54 -13.11 15.81
C GLY A 296 1.27 -12.68 14.36
N ALA A 297 1.61 -11.45 13.99
CA ALA A 297 1.44 -10.94 12.64
C ALA A 297 2.30 -11.70 11.62
N ALA A 298 3.59 -11.87 11.91
CA ALA A 298 4.49 -12.60 11.03
C ALA A 298 4.06 -14.07 10.87
N HIS A 299 3.62 -14.71 11.96
CA HIS A 299 3.10 -16.08 11.93
C HIS A 299 1.82 -16.18 11.10
N GLN A 300 0.88 -15.22 11.24
CA GLN A 300 -0.37 -15.19 10.47
C GLN A 300 -0.11 -15.03 8.96
N ILE A 301 0.83 -14.17 8.56
CA ILE A 301 1.21 -14.02 7.14
C ILE A 301 1.71 -15.35 6.57
N ILE A 302 2.60 -16.02 7.27
CA ILE A 302 3.17 -17.31 6.86
C ILE A 302 2.08 -18.37 6.73
N LYS A 303 1.21 -18.48 7.75
CA LYS A 303 0.09 -19.40 7.79
C LYS A 303 -0.88 -19.14 6.64
N GLY A 304 -1.27 -17.88 6.43
CA GLY A 304 -2.17 -17.49 5.35
C GLY A 304 -1.62 -17.84 3.96
N CYS A 305 -0.33 -17.60 3.69
CA CYS A 305 0.30 -18.01 2.44
C CYS A 305 0.27 -19.54 2.25
N ALA A 306 0.60 -20.30 3.29
CA ALA A 306 0.65 -21.76 3.22
C ALA A 306 -0.74 -22.40 3.03
N GLU A 307 -1.77 -21.90 3.74
CA GLU A 307 -3.13 -22.45 3.70
C GLU A 307 -3.89 -22.10 2.42
N THR A 308 -3.66 -20.91 1.87
CA THR A 308 -4.36 -20.46 0.65
C THR A 308 -3.60 -20.79 -0.64
N GLY A 309 -2.37 -21.29 -0.55
CA GLY A 309 -1.51 -21.54 -1.69
C GLY A 309 -1.06 -20.26 -2.41
N ARG A 310 -1.19 -19.08 -1.77
CA ARG A 310 -0.71 -17.82 -2.32
C ARG A 310 0.80 -17.88 -2.51
N GLN A 311 1.29 -17.23 -3.55
CA GLN A 311 2.72 -17.10 -3.77
C GLN A 311 3.38 -16.36 -2.58
N ALA A 312 4.43 -16.95 -2.00
CA ALA A 312 5.15 -16.33 -0.89
C ALA A 312 5.75 -14.97 -1.28
N PRO A 313 5.90 -14.04 -0.31
CA PRO A 313 6.56 -12.76 -0.58
C PRO A 313 7.99 -12.96 -1.08
N ASN A 314 8.41 -12.13 -2.03
CA ASN A 314 9.78 -12.14 -2.56
C ASN A 314 10.73 -11.44 -1.57
N CYS A 315 11.20 -12.17 -0.57
CA CYS A 315 12.06 -11.62 0.48
C CYS A 315 13.23 -12.53 0.91
N LEU A 316 13.44 -13.70 0.29
CA LEU A 316 14.53 -14.62 0.67
C LEU A 316 15.90 -13.93 0.66
N HIS A 317 16.17 -13.08 -0.33
CA HIS A 317 17.40 -12.30 -0.43
C HIS A 317 17.64 -11.42 0.80
N LEU A 318 16.59 -10.80 1.35
CA LEU A 318 16.67 -9.99 2.57
C LEU A 318 16.86 -10.85 3.80
N LEU A 319 16.14 -11.97 3.91
CA LEU A 319 16.31 -12.92 5.01
C LEU A 319 17.73 -13.50 5.05
N MET A 320 18.33 -13.78 3.87
CA MET A 320 19.72 -14.25 3.78
C MET A 320 20.75 -13.16 4.10
N ILE A 321 20.47 -11.90 3.78
CA ILE A 321 21.31 -10.76 4.19
C ILE A 321 21.29 -10.62 5.71
N TYR A 322 20.14 -10.80 6.34
CA TYR A 322 19.90 -10.65 7.78
C TYR A 322 19.58 -12.02 8.41
N ASP A 323 20.59 -12.88 8.47
CA ASP A 323 20.50 -14.31 8.82
C ASP A 323 19.78 -14.62 10.14
N LYS A 324 19.87 -13.75 11.16
CA LYS A 324 19.06 -13.92 12.39
C LYS A 324 17.56 -14.10 12.10
N THR A 325 17.05 -13.52 10.99
CA THR A 325 15.65 -13.70 10.58
C THR A 325 15.34 -15.12 10.12
N LEU A 326 16.34 -15.85 9.56
CA LEU A 326 16.18 -17.25 9.16
C LEU A 326 16.08 -18.20 10.36
N ASP A 327 16.73 -17.84 11.47
CA ASP A 327 16.79 -18.64 12.70
C ASP A 327 15.70 -18.26 13.71
N TYR A 328 14.87 -17.25 13.39
CA TYR A 328 13.80 -16.81 14.27
C TYR A 328 12.81 -17.95 14.57
N THR A 329 12.43 -18.08 15.82
CA THR A 329 11.47 -19.08 16.29
C THR A 329 10.23 -18.39 16.82
N PHE A 330 9.08 -18.68 16.23
CA PHE A 330 7.80 -18.13 16.67
C PHE A 330 7.40 -18.67 18.05
N GLU A 331 6.92 -17.78 18.89
CA GLU A 331 6.40 -18.11 20.23
C GLU A 331 4.91 -18.48 20.18
N ASN A 332 4.29 -18.49 18.99
CA ASN A 332 2.86 -18.73 18.77
C ASN A 332 1.96 -17.73 19.53
N CYS A 333 2.41 -16.51 19.64
CA CYS A 333 1.63 -15.44 20.23
C CYS A 333 0.36 -15.18 19.41
N GLY A 334 -0.74 -14.90 20.11
CA GLY A 334 -2.03 -14.67 19.46
C GLY A 334 -2.03 -13.37 18.65
N PHE A 335 -2.53 -13.45 17.43
CA PHE A 335 -2.83 -12.27 16.64
C PHE A 335 -4.02 -11.49 17.24
N LEU A 336 -4.12 -10.17 17.02
CA LEU A 336 -5.24 -9.35 17.49
C LEU A 336 -6.57 -9.87 16.91
N LYS A 337 -7.36 -10.54 17.77
CA LYS A 337 -8.66 -11.06 17.39
C LYS A 337 -9.74 -9.97 17.38
N THR A 338 -9.69 -9.09 18.37
CA THR A 338 -10.63 -7.98 18.52
C THR A 338 -9.89 -6.69 18.84
N TYR A 339 -10.41 -5.57 18.38
CA TYR A 339 -9.89 -4.25 18.71
C TYR A 339 -10.93 -3.16 18.46
N HIS A 340 -10.73 -2.02 19.13
CA HIS A 340 -11.40 -0.76 18.89
C HIS A 340 -10.33 0.33 18.89
N LYS A 341 -9.99 0.88 17.72
CA LYS A 341 -8.87 1.81 17.57
C LYS A 341 -9.25 3.03 16.75
N LEU A 342 -9.19 4.17 17.42
CA LEU A 342 -9.31 5.48 16.76
C LEU A 342 -7.92 6.01 16.41
N PHE A 343 -7.71 6.28 15.13
CA PHE A 343 -6.59 7.03 14.57
C PHE A 343 -7.04 8.48 14.39
N LYS A 344 -6.75 9.32 15.39
CA LYS A 344 -7.29 10.70 15.46
C LYS A 344 -6.78 11.58 14.32
N GLU A 345 -5.48 11.52 14.03
CA GLU A 345 -4.87 12.33 12.97
C GLU A 345 -5.39 11.92 11.59
N ALA A 346 -5.61 10.64 11.37
CA ALA A 346 -6.17 10.11 10.13
C ALA A 346 -7.67 10.35 10.00
N GLY A 347 -8.38 10.52 11.11
CA GLY A 347 -9.85 10.54 11.15
C GLY A 347 -10.45 9.18 10.78
N VAL A 348 -9.85 8.09 11.29
CA VAL A 348 -10.25 6.70 10.98
C VAL A 348 -10.47 5.95 12.28
N LEU A 349 -11.66 5.40 12.44
CA LEU A 349 -11.98 4.42 13.48
C LEU A 349 -11.97 3.03 12.86
N ARG A 350 -11.19 2.13 13.43
CA ARG A 350 -11.13 0.71 13.07
C ARG A 350 -11.64 -0.14 14.21
N VAL A 351 -12.64 -0.95 13.95
CA VAL A 351 -13.20 -1.89 14.93
C VAL A 351 -13.24 -3.28 14.34
N LYS A 352 -12.76 -4.26 15.10
CA LYS A 352 -12.85 -5.68 14.77
C LYS A 352 -13.48 -6.43 15.94
N LYS A 353 -14.54 -7.14 15.67
CA LYS A 353 -15.20 -8.09 16.56
C LYS A 353 -14.83 -9.52 16.13
N GLU A 354 -15.36 -10.53 16.80
CA GLU A 354 -15.06 -11.92 16.46
C GLU A 354 -15.53 -12.29 15.04
N ASN A 355 -16.72 -11.82 14.63
CA ASN A 355 -17.38 -12.24 13.41
C ASN A 355 -17.37 -11.18 12.30
N TYR A 356 -17.13 -9.92 12.63
CA TYR A 356 -17.15 -8.81 11.67
C TYR A 356 -16.14 -7.72 12.03
N SER A 357 -15.85 -6.86 11.08
CA SER A 357 -15.15 -5.60 11.30
C SER A 357 -15.89 -4.46 10.64
N TYR A 358 -15.66 -3.25 11.14
CA TYR A 358 -16.13 -2.05 10.46
C TYR A 358 -15.12 -0.91 10.57
N THR A 359 -15.21 0.02 9.62
CA THR A 359 -14.37 1.21 9.57
C THR A 359 -15.23 2.43 9.39
N VAL A 360 -15.01 3.45 10.22
CA VAL A 360 -15.61 4.77 10.04
C VAL A 360 -14.52 5.76 9.63
N MET A 361 -14.78 6.56 8.61
CA MET A 361 -13.82 7.52 8.08
C MET A 361 -14.39 8.92 8.00
N LYS A 362 -13.67 9.89 8.54
CA LYS A 362 -13.90 11.32 8.36
C LYS A 362 -13.40 11.79 6.99
N ASN A 363 -14.01 12.85 6.46
CA ASN A 363 -13.63 13.47 5.18
C ASN A 363 -13.74 12.55 3.95
N ARG A 364 -14.68 11.58 4.00
CA ARG A 364 -14.97 10.66 2.89
C ARG A 364 -16.49 10.51 2.72
N SER A 365 -16.96 10.50 1.47
CA SER A 365 -18.38 10.21 1.18
C SER A 365 -18.73 8.75 1.44
N ALA A 366 -17.82 7.82 1.18
CA ALA A 366 -17.90 6.44 1.65
C ALA A 366 -17.32 6.39 3.07
N PHE A 367 -18.14 6.71 4.05
CA PHE A 367 -17.69 6.94 5.42
C PHE A 367 -17.77 5.73 6.34
N LEU A 368 -18.55 4.71 5.98
CA LEU A 368 -18.71 3.48 6.74
C LEU A 368 -18.50 2.26 5.85
N TYR A 369 -17.57 1.42 6.21
CA TYR A 369 -17.31 0.10 5.63
C TYR A 369 -17.64 -0.97 6.65
N PHE A 370 -18.34 -2.01 6.22
CA PHE A 370 -18.69 -3.16 7.04
C PHE A 370 -18.21 -4.44 6.34
N ASN A 371 -17.50 -5.29 7.05
CA ASN A 371 -16.87 -6.50 6.49
C ASN A 371 -17.16 -7.72 7.35
N VAL A 372 -17.66 -8.77 6.72
CA VAL A 372 -17.82 -10.08 7.33
C VAL A 372 -17.01 -11.07 6.51
N ASN A 373 -15.90 -11.53 7.05
CA ASN A 373 -15.04 -12.55 6.47
C ASN A 373 -14.69 -12.32 4.97
N GLY A 374 -14.43 -11.07 4.60
CA GLY A 374 -14.06 -10.66 3.24
C GLY A 374 -15.22 -10.23 2.34
N LEU A 375 -16.46 -10.40 2.79
CA LEU A 375 -17.63 -9.78 2.16
C LEU A 375 -17.76 -8.36 2.71
N GLU A 376 -17.42 -7.35 1.91
CA GLU A 376 -17.42 -5.94 2.29
C GLU A 376 -18.55 -5.18 1.62
N ALA A 377 -19.27 -4.38 2.39
CA ALA A 377 -20.19 -3.37 1.90
C ALA A 377 -19.84 -2.01 2.49
N PHE A 378 -20.18 -0.92 1.79
CA PHE A 378 -19.97 0.41 2.33
C PHE A 378 -21.16 1.33 2.10
N LEU A 379 -21.36 2.27 3.04
CA LEU A 379 -22.47 3.19 3.06
C LEU A 379 -22.04 4.59 2.59
N LYS A 380 -22.92 5.19 1.78
CA LYS A 380 -22.93 6.62 1.44
C LYS A 380 -24.30 7.20 1.72
N ILE A 381 -24.35 8.51 1.93
CA ILE A 381 -25.59 9.27 1.96
C ILE A 381 -25.52 10.32 0.87
N GLY A 382 -26.49 10.28 -0.06
CA GLY A 382 -26.68 11.27 -1.10
C GLY A 382 -27.56 12.41 -0.59
N GLU A 383 -27.08 13.64 -0.69
CA GLU A 383 -27.79 14.86 -0.36
C GLU A 383 -27.93 15.70 -1.62
N SER A 384 -29.15 15.94 -2.10
CA SER A 384 -29.35 16.76 -3.29
C SER A 384 -29.58 18.23 -2.88
N TYR A 385 -28.50 18.89 -2.45
CA TYR A 385 -28.54 20.25 -1.98
C TYR A 385 -27.56 21.18 -2.68
N CYS A 386 -28.05 21.99 -3.62
CA CYS A 386 -27.24 22.84 -4.47
C CYS A 386 -26.19 22.04 -5.24
N GLU A 387 -24.88 22.32 -5.04
CA GLU A 387 -23.77 21.52 -5.60
C GLU A 387 -23.33 20.36 -4.71
N ILE A 388 -23.94 20.22 -3.52
CA ILE A 388 -23.61 19.16 -2.57
C ILE A 388 -24.35 17.90 -2.99
N ARG A 389 -23.61 16.84 -3.22
CA ARG A 389 -24.14 15.56 -3.71
C ARG A 389 -24.13 14.45 -2.67
N ASN A 390 -23.23 14.56 -1.70
CA ASN A 390 -23.04 13.53 -0.68
C ASN A 390 -22.72 14.15 0.67
N PHE A 391 -23.17 13.50 1.71
CA PHE A 391 -22.67 13.69 3.05
C PHE A 391 -21.17 13.32 3.12
N VAL A 392 -20.37 14.24 3.63
CA VAL A 392 -18.94 14.05 3.88
C VAL A 392 -18.67 14.53 5.30
N PRO A 393 -18.60 13.64 6.29
CA PRO A 393 -18.45 14.05 7.69
C PRO A 393 -17.11 14.75 7.91
N ASP A 394 -17.14 15.92 8.47
CA ASP A 394 -15.95 16.69 8.91
C ASP A 394 -15.75 16.66 10.43
N GLU A 395 -16.75 16.16 11.17
CA GLU A 395 -16.65 15.88 12.59
C GLU A 395 -16.94 14.39 12.87
N MET A 396 -16.25 13.86 13.88
CA MET A 396 -16.42 12.49 14.36
C MET A 396 -16.18 12.44 15.85
N ASP A 397 -17.21 12.06 16.60
CA ASP A 397 -17.15 11.80 18.03
C ASP A 397 -17.34 10.29 18.29
N VAL A 398 -16.35 9.69 18.96
CA VAL A 398 -16.32 8.25 19.24
C VAL A 398 -16.52 8.02 20.73
N GLN A 399 -17.60 7.35 21.05
CA GLN A 399 -18.00 6.95 22.40
C GLN A 399 -18.02 5.42 22.49
N GLU A 400 -18.21 4.88 23.70
CA GLU A 400 -18.35 3.44 23.88
C GLU A 400 -19.61 2.91 23.18
N GLY A 401 -19.42 2.00 22.20
CA GLY A 401 -20.50 1.40 21.42
C GLY A 401 -21.23 2.35 20.47
N LYS A 402 -20.76 3.61 20.32
CA LYS A 402 -21.44 4.63 19.51
C LYS A 402 -20.46 5.56 18.83
N THR A 403 -20.68 5.84 17.56
CA THR A 403 -19.93 6.86 16.80
C THR A 403 -20.91 7.86 16.20
N VAL A 404 -20.67 9.15 16.41
CA VAL A 404 -21.47 10.24 15.86
C VAL A 404 -20.64 10.97 14.81
N LEU A 405 -21.18 11.07 13.59
CA LEU A 405 -20.62 11.83 12.49
C LEU A 405 -21.52 13.02 12.20
N SER A 406 -20.95 14.19 11.92
CA SER A 406 -21.72 15.34 11.50
C SER A 406 -21.05 16.15 10.41
N HIS A 407 -21.87 16.90 9.69
CA HIS A 407 -21.46 17.87 8.70
C HIS A 407 -22.51 18.98 8.59
N THR A 408 -22.06 20.22 8.39
CA THR A 408 -22.95 21.36 8.06
C THR A 408 -22.61 21.87 6.68
N ALA A 409 -23.51 21.65 5.74
CA ALA A 409 -23.38 22.07 4.37
C ALA A 409 -24.08 23.42 4.14
N ARG A 410 -23.34 24.40 3.61
CA ARG A 410 -23.93 25.68 3.19
C ARG A 410 -24.21 25.65 1.70
N GLY A 411 -25.51 25.74 1.34
CA GLY A 411 -25.93 25.80 -0.05
C GLY A 411 -25.68 27.18 -0.65
N TRP A 412 -25.33 27.17 -1.93
CA TRP A 412 -25.20 28.38 -2.71
C TRP A 412 -25.57 28.10 -4.18
N TYR A 413 -25.98 29.19 -4.87
CA TYR A 413 -26.33 29.08 -6.28
C TYR A 413 -25.95 30.36 -7.03
N TYR A 414 -25.46 30.23 -8.26
CA TYR A 414 -25.22 31.38 -9.13
C TYR A 414 -26.54 31.97 -9.60
N LEU A 415 -26.75 33.26 -9.34
CA LEU A 415 -27.87 33.98 -9.89
C LEU A 415 -27.67 34.25 -11.38
N PRO A 416 -28.76 34.52 -12.12
CA PRO A 416 -28.66 35.01 -13.50
C PRO A 416 -27.82 36.28 -13.58
N TRP A 417 -27.24 36.55 -14.74
CA TRP A 417 -26.52 37.78 -14.98
C TRP A 417 -27.42 39.01 -14.78
N LYS A 418 -26.99 39.96 -13.97
CA LYS A 418 -27.70 41.25 -13.81
C LYS A 418 -27.51 42.14 -15.00
N GLU A 419 -26.34 42.10 -15.60
CA GLU A 419 -25.98 42.94 -16.76
C GLU A 419 -25.99 42.15 -18.04
N LYS A 420 -26.33 42.85 -19.15
CA LYS A 420 -26.27 42.25 -20.48
C LYS A 420 -24.83 41.91 -20.83
N GLN A 421 -24.58 40.67 -21.17
CA GLN A 421 -23.27 40.21 -21.63
C GLN A 421 -23.05 40.54 -23.10
N ASN A 422 -21.80 40.73 -23.52
CA ASN A 422 -21.44 41.06 -24.91
C ASN A 422 -21.57 39.87 -25.86
N THR A 423 -21.77 38.66 -25.33
CA THR A 423 -21.90 37.41 -26.09
C THR A 423 -22.95 36.52 -25.44
N SER A 424 -23.60 35.68 -26.22
CA SER A 424 -24.43 34.56 -25.76
C SER A 424 -23.70 33.23 -25.77
N ASP A 425 -22.44 33.24 -26.20
CA ASP A 425 -21.59 32.07 -26.13
C ASP A 425 -21.18 31.81 -24.67
N TRP A 426 -21.77 30.74 -24.07
CA TRP A 426 -21.56 30.34 -22.68
C TRP A 426 -20.07 30.22 -22.29
N TRP A 427 -19.25 29.71 -23.19
CA TRP A 427 -17.84 29.47 -22.91
C TRP A 427 -16.98 30.73 -22.89
N GLN A 428 -17.48 31.82 -23.44
CA GLN A 428 -16.80 33.11 -23.47
C GLN A 428 -17.28 34.06 -22.37
N MET A 429 -18.30 33.67 -21.58
CA MET A 429 -18.79 34.47 -20.46
C MET A 429 -17.88 34.32 -19.23
N ASP A 430 -17.70 35.42 -18.49
CA ASP A 430 -16.97 35.42 -17.23
C ASP A 430 -17.91 35.04 -16.08
N HIS A 431 -18.08 33.73 -15.89
CA HIS A 431 -18.97 33.18 -14.86
C HIS A 431 -18.60 33.56 -13.42
N LYS A 432 -17.35 33.99 -13.16
CA LYS A 432 -16.91 34.45 -11.84
C LYS A 432 -17.52 35.78 -11.43
N LYS A 433 -18.06 36.54 -12.38
CA LYS A 433 -18.77 37.81 -12.13
C LYS A 433 -20.25 37.66 -11.80
N ARG A 434 -20.77 36.44 -11.79
CA ARG A 434 -22.15 36.19 -11.37
C ARG A 434 -22.28 36.35 -9.86
N ASP A 435 -23.40 36.92 -9.45
CA ASP A 435 -23.74 36.98 -8.02
C ASP A 435 -24.05 35.58 -7.50
N LEU A 436 -23.73 35.34 -6.24
CA LEU A 436 -24.08 34.14 -5.51
C LEU A 436 -25.25 34.42 -4.55
N MET A 437 -26.23 33.56 -4.57
CA MET A 437 -27.22 33.44 -3.49
C MET A 437 -26.72 32.39 -2.50
N ILE A 438 -26.61 32.76 -1.24
CA ILE A 438 -26.35 31.82 -0.14
C ILE A 438 -27.69 31.39 0.42
N THR A 439 -27.89 30.09 0.56
CA THR A 439 -29.11 29.50 1.09
C THR A 439 -28.94 29.08 2.57
N SER A 440 -29.98 28.48 3.16
CA SER A 440 -29.91 27.94 4.51
C SER A 440 -28.84 26.86 4.64
N ASP A 441 -28.29 26.68 5.81
CA ASP A 441 -27.44 25.57 6.12
C ASP A 441 -28.27 24.28 6.22
N LEU A 442 -27.69 23.18 5.77
CA LEU A 442 -28.18 21.81 5.98
C LEU A 442 -27.23 21.14 6.96
N HIS A 443 -27.74 20.79 8.11
CA HIS A 443 -27.00 20.02 9.11
C HIS A 443 -27.41 18.55 9.02
N THR A 444 -26.44 17.67 8.84
CA THR A 444 -26.65 16.21 8.81
C THR A 444 -25.86 15.54 9.91
N GLN A 445 -26.51 14.71 10.69
CA GLN A 445 -25.90 13.88 11.72
C GLN A 445 -26.18 12.39 11.44
N VAL A 446 -25.14 11.59 11.54
CA VAL A 446 -25.21 10.12 11.42
C VAL A 446 -24.71 9.50 12.71
N VAL A 447 -25.55 8.65 13.31
CA VAL A 447 -25.23 7.91 14.53
C VAL A 447 -25.08 6.44 14.16
N ILE A 448 -23.93 5.87 14.45
CA ILE A 448 -23.61 4.45 14.26
C ILE A 448 -23.55 3.83 15.65
N THR A 449 -24.44 2.89 15.93
CA THR A 449 -24.53 2.15 17.21
C THR A 449 -24.11 0.70 17.01
N GLU A 450 -23.18 0.21 17.82
CA GLU A 450 -22.77 -1.19 17.81
C GLU A 450 -23.85 -2.10 18.40
N LEU A 451 -24.23 -3.14 17.65
CA LEU A 451 -25.05 -4.25 18.11
C LEU A 451 -24.18 -5.49 18.36
N ALA A 452 -24.76 -6.54 18.91
CA ALA A 452 -24.05 -7.77 19.18
C ALA A 452 -23.50 -8.44 17.89
N ASP A 453 -24.23 -8.33 16.78
CA ASP A 453 -23.98 -8.99 15.51
C ASP A 453 -24.06 -8.05 14.29
N GLY A 454 -24.04 -6.74 14.53
CA GLY A 454 -24.12 -5.76 13.44
C GLY A 454 -24.04 -4.32 13.89
N LEU A 455 -24.61 -3.42 13.08
CA LEU A 455 -24.66 -1.98 13.32
C LEU A 455 -26.07 -1.45 13.09
N GLU A 456 -26.51 -0.54 13.96
CA GLU A 456 -27.66 0.32 13.72
C GLU A 456 -27.19 1.71 13.27
N ILE A 457 -27.83 2.26 12.24
CA ILE A 457 -27.46 3.54 11.66
C ILE A 457 -28.67 4.45 11.64
N SER A 458 -28.60 5.56 12.39
CA SER A 458 -29.62 6.61 12.39
C SER A 458 -29.10 7.84 11.66
N VAL A 459 -29.94 8.45 10.82
CA VAL A 459 -29.62 9.66 10.07
C VAL A 459 -30.64 10.73 10.39
N ASP A 460 -30.18 11.87 10.90
CA ASP A 460 -30.99 13.04 11.18
C ASP A 460 -30.50 14.22 10.34
N THR A 461 -31.47 15.01 9.79
CA THR A 461 -31.17 16.23 9.04
C THR A 461 -31.97 17.39 9.57
N ASP A 462 -31.34 18.56 9.68
CA ASP A 462 -31.98 19.83 10.06
C ASP A 462 -31.60 20.92 9.06
N GLY A 463 -32.55 21.78 8.74
CA GLY A 463 -32.40 22.94 7.86
C GLY A 463 -33.51 23.05 6.82
N LEU A 464 -33.35 22.45 5.64
CA LEU A 464 -34.29 22.56 4.52
C LEU A 464 -35.26 21.39 4.46
N GLU A 465 -36.58 21.67 4.56
CA GLU A 465 -37.61 20.64 4.43
C GLU A 465 -37.69 20.07 2.99
N ARG A 466 -38.07 18.80 2.89
CA ARG A 466 -38.31 18.07 1.62
C ARG A 466 -37.10 17.96 0.72
N LEU A 467 -35.90 18.02 1.29
CA LEU A 467 -34.69 17.78 0.56
C LEU A 467 -34.59 16.27 0.22
N PRO A 468 -34.29 15.90 -1.03
CA PRO A 468 -34.04 14.50 -1.37
C PRO A 468 -32.83 13.95 -0.62
N LEU A 469 -33.05 12.89 0.16
CA LEU A 469 -32.03 12.15 0.87
C LEU A 469 -32.02 10.71 0.36
N ARG A 470 -30.83 10.14 0.17
CA ARG A 470 -30.66 8.78 -0.31
C ARG A 470 -29.57 8.06 0.48
N MET A 471 -29.90 6.98 1.13
CA MET A 471 -28.92 6.04 1.66
C MET A 471 -28.53 5.05 0.59
N GLU A 472 -27.25 4.96 0.29
CA GLU A 472 -26.68 4.04 -0.71
C GLU A 472 -25.80 3.01 -0.03
N LEU A 473 -26.23 1.74 -0.03
CA LEU A 473 -25.34 0.63 0.29
C LEU A 473 -24.67 0.13 -1.00
N CYS A 474 -23.35 0.25 -1.06
CA CYS A 474 -22.56 -0.26 -2.18
C CYS A 474 -22.07 -1.66 -1.84
N VAL A 475 -22.37 -2.61 -2.71
CA VAL A 475 -22.07 -4.04 -2.54
C VAL A 475 -21.17 -4.55 -3.68
N PRO A 476 -20.35 -5.57 -3.47
CA PRO A 476 -19.51 -6.13 -4.53
C PRO A 476 -20.37 -6.77 -5.64
N SER A 477 -19.83 -6.85 -6.84
CA SER A 477 -20.40 -7.64 -7.93
C SER A 477 -20.24 -9.14 -7.67
N GLN A 478 -21.04 -9.96 -8.38
CA GLN A 478 -21.04 -11.42 -8.23
C GLN A 478 -21.39 -11.86 -6.80
N THR A 479 -22.37 -11.20 -6.23
CA THR A 479 -22.95 -11.46 -4.91
C THR A 479 -24.44 -11.68 -5.09
N THR A 480 -25.03 -12.65 -4.42
CA THR A 480 -26.48 -12.85 -4.45
C THR A 480 -27.15 -11.89 -3.49
N LEU A 481 -28.17 -11.18 -3.98
CA LEU A 481 -29.12 -10.41 -3.16
C LEU A 481 -30.45 -11.13 -3.19
N GLU A 482 -31.04 -11.39 -2.03
CA GLU A 482 -32.33 -12.09 -1.93
C GLU A 482 -33.16 -11.63 -0.73
N ASN A 483 -34.45 -11.68 -0.91
CA ASN A 483 -35.48 -11.65 0.12
C ASN A 483 -36.71 -12.45 -0.35
N ASP A 484 -37.86 -12.36 0.32
CA ASP A 484 -39.08 -13.10 -0.04
C ASP A 484 -39.62 -12.72 -1.42
N HIS A 485 -39.22 -11.60 -2.01
CA HIS A 485 -39.79 -11.06 -3.26
C HIS A 485 -38.87 -11.23 -4.47
N PHE A 486 -37.54 -11.35 -4.27
CA PHE A 486 -36.59 -11.50 -5.37
C PHE A 486 -35.31 -12.24 -4.96
N CYS A 487 -34.64 -12.81 -5.95
CA CYS A 487 -33.28 -13.33 -5.87
C CYS A 487 -32.54 -12.92 -7.14
N MET A 488 -31.41 -12.22 -7.00
CA MET A 488 -30.63 -11.74 -8.14
C MET A 488 -29.15 -11.72 -7.84
N GLU A 489 -28.33 -11.81 -8.89
CA GLU A 489 -26.89 -11.58 -8.78
C GLU A 489 -26.57 -10.11 -9.05
N THR A 490 -25.67 -9.52 -8.24
CA THR A 490 -25.21 -8.15 -8.40
C THR A 490 -24.31 -8.00 -9.61
N VAL A 491 -24.53 -6.95 -10.39
CA VAL A 491 -23.75 -6.61 -11.57
C VAL A 491 -23.14 -5.22 -11.41
N ALA A 492 -21.85 -5.09 -11.72
CA ALA A 492 -21.15 -3.82 -11.63
C ALA A 492 -21.87 -2.71 -12.40
N GLY A 493 -22.00 -1.54 -11.77
CA GLY A 493 -22.65 -0.36 -12.37
C GLY A 493 -24.17 -0.42 -12.42
N LYS A 494 -24.81 -1.41 -11.78
CA LYS A 494 -26.26 -1.46 -11.61
C LYS A 494 -26.66 -1.02 -10.22
N SER A 495 -27.82 -0.42 -10.10
CA SER A 495 -28.45 -0.02 -8.84
C SER A 495 -29.91 -0.45 -8.80
N MET A 496 -30.43 -0.70 -7.62
CA MET A 496 -31.84 -0.95 -7.35
C MET A 496 -32.28 -0.11 -6.17
N VAL A 497 -33.57 0.14 -6.08
CA VAL A 497 -34.20 0.81 -4.93
C VAL A 497 -34.87 -0.28 -4.10
N LEU A 498 -34.50 -0.35 -2.82
CA LEU A 498 -35.18 -1.16 -1.84
C LEU A 498 -36.26 -0.29 -1.19
N SER A 499 -37.52 -0.57 -1.50
CA SER A 499 -38.68 0.25 -1.09
C SER A 499 -39.16 -0.06 0.33
N ASP A 500 -38.91 -1.26 0.78
CA ASP A 500 -39.31 -1.80 2.08
C ASP A 500 -38.51 -3.08 2.37
N ASP A 501 -38.74 -3.68 3.54
CA ASP A 501 -38.18 -4.99 3.90
C ASP A 501 -36.65 -5.01 4.04
N TYR A 502 -36.13 -6.18 4.33
CA TYR A 502 -34.69 -6.45 4.42
C TYR A 502 -34.21 -7.25 3.21
N VAL A 503 -32.91 -7.19 2.95
CA VAL A 503 -32.24 -7.96 1.89
C VAL A 503 -31.01 -8.63 2.46
N THR A 504 -30.86 -9.92 2.15
CA THR A 504 -29.65 -10.68 2.46
C THR A 504 -28.71 -10.67 1.26
N MET A 505 -27.48 -10.24 1.51
CA MET A 505 -26.36 -10.30 0.58
C MET A 505 -25.50 -11.51 0.92
N THR A 506 -25.30 -12.42 -0.06
CA THR A 506 -24.56 -13.68 0.15
C THR A 506 -23.43 -13.86 -0.86
N LYS A 507 -22.26 -14.27 -0.38
CA LYS A 507 -21.15 -14.73 -1.21
C LYS A 507 -20.46 -15.93 -0.56
N GLY A 508 -20.54 -17.09 -1.21
CA GLY A 508 -20.06 -18.34 -0.65
C GLY A 508 -20.83 -18.73 0.62
N LEU A 509 -20.15 -18.85 1.75
CA LEU A 509 -20.76 -19.18 3.05
C LEU A 509 -21.01 -17.95 3.95
N THR A 510 -20.73 -16.75 3.43
CA THR A 510 -20.85 -15.51 4.20
C THR A 510 -22.08 -14.74 3.74
N SER A 511 -22.85 -14.23 4.70
CA SER A 511 -24.01 -13.39 4.43
C SER A 511 -24.05 -12.16 5.34
N ILE A 512 -24.63 -11.08 4.83
CA ILE A 512 -24.93 -9.83 5.53
C ILE A 512 -26.37 -9.47 5.20
N GLU A 513 -27.18 -9.22 6.23
CA GLU A 513 -28.52 -8.67 6.06
C GLU A 513 -28.52 -7.18 6.27
N PHE A 514 -29.24 -6.42 5.47
CA PHE A 514 -29.37 -4.97 5.60
C PHE A 514 -30.79 -4.50 5.24
N GLY A 515 -31.20 -3.41 5.87
CA GLY A 515 -32.53 -2.83 5.74
C GLY A 515 -32.93 -2.08 7.03
N PRO A 516 -34.18 -1.72 7.20
CA PRO A 516 -35.24 -1.86 6.19
C PRO A 516 -35.05 -0.91 5.02
N GLY A 517 -35.55 -1.27 3.85
CA GLY A 517 -35.69 -0.39 2.71
C GLY A 517 -36.71 0.71 3.00
N ALA A 518 -36.60 1.84 2.28
CA ALA A 518 -37.57 2.94 2.32
C ALA A 518 -37.61 3.65 0.97
N CYS A 519 -38.79 3.99 0.48
CA CYS A 519 -38.94 4.76 -0.75
C CYS A 519 -40.19 5.64 -0.69
N GLU A 520 -40.08 6.75 0.02
CA GLU A 520 -41.18 7.73 0.15
C GLU A 520 -41.07 8.87 -0.88
N HIS A 521 -39.97 8.91 -1.61
CA HIS A 521 -39.62 10.03 -2.46
C HIS A 521 -39.96 9.75 -3.94
N HIS A 522 -40.75 10.66 -4.53
CA HIS A 522 -41.16 10.61 -5.94
C HIS A 522 -40.28 11.51 -6.84
N PHE A 523 -38.98 11.58 -6.57
CA PHE A 523 -38.04 12.39 -7.32
C PHE A 523 -37.86 11.83 -8.74
N LYS A 524 -38.10 12.68 -9.74
CA LYS A 524 -37.85 12.36 -11.16
C LYS A 524 -36.52 12.90 -11.68
N GLY A 525 -35.56 13.07 -10.80
CA GLY A 525 -34.22 13.56 -11.12
C GLY A 525 -33.34 12.52 -11.80
N HIS A 526 -32.24 12.99 -12.38
CA HIS A 526 -31.25 12.17 -13.10
C HIS A 526 -30.24 11.53 -12.17
#